data_d6e04c63c73405a24f4608a34bc1359c
#
_entry.id   d6e04c63c73405a24f4608a34bc1359c
#
_cell.length_a   1.000
_cell.length_b   1.000
_cell.length_c   1.000
_cell.angle_alpha   90.00
_cell.angle_beta   90.00
_cell.angle_gamma   90.00
#
_symmetry.space_group_name_H-M   'P 1'
#
loop_
_entity.id
_entity.type
_entity.pdbx_description
1 polymer ?
#
loop_
_entity_poly.entity_id
_entity_poly.type
_entity_poly.pdbx_seq_one_letter_code
_entity_poly.pdbx_strand_id
1 'polypeptide(L)'
;MIIRHARPDMAPVLAELVPVGRVAFVRTISVFAVAVCMASGPALGRDITAPFLDTVPRSTKEQKRIEGAVAPTTDFTAPERFETNPGGAATTRARTDADAFSQSSANISFERELDFKVGNGLFKKLWVSSPSSTLASDGLGPLYNARSCQRCHLKDGRGHVPEGPDDDAVSMFLRISVPADETEPMSEIEAFLLSAGQGGARTRPDPVYGGQLQDFGVAGQVAEYKLGVDWEEVPVEMAGGETATLRKPTWRADDLGYGPLAPGAMLSPRVAPQMIGLGLLEAIPAQDILAHADPDDADGDGISGKPQIVWSFEHDRPLLGRFGYKAGAPTIREQSAAAFSGDIGISTPIFGDPWGDCTEAETACRSAPHGDGDARGTEIDSEGLELVTFYSRNLAVPERRQVGAPDVLRGKQVFYEANCTACHIPKFVTARLKDQPEQSFQLIWPYTDLLLHDMGEGLADNRPEGRATGQEWRTAPLWGIGLARQVSGNSSYLHDGRARSLLEAVLWHGGEAQAARDHVVGLPPEDRAALVTYLESL
;
A
#
# COMPACT_ATOMS: atom_id res chain seq x y z
N MET A 1 -3.71 59.48 10.54
CA MET A 1 -4.22 60.04 11.81
C MET A 1 -3.79 59.08 12.89
N ILE A 2 -2.83 59.51 13.70
CA ILE A 2 -2.10 58.78 14.74
C ILE A 2 -2.93 58.72 15.99
N ILE A 3 -3.04 57.58 16.66
CA ILE A 3 -3.14 57.55 18.14
C ILE A 3 -2.49 56.24 18.65
N ARG A 4 -1.38 56.45 19.39
CA ARG A 4 -0.71 55.50 20.29
C ARG A 4 -1.40 55.55 21.68
N HIS A 5 -1.46 54.45 22.41
CA HIS A 5 -1.37 54.37 23.88
C HIS A 5 -0.87 52.96 24.24
N ALA A 6 0.28 52.75 24.72
CA ALA A 6 0.95 52.99 26.01
C ALA A 6 0.66 51.87 27.03
N ARG A 7 1.73 51.13 27.39
CA ARG A 7 1.83 50.17 28.53
C ARG A 7 1.74 50.90 29.87
N PRO A 8 1.58 50.16 30.94
CA PRO A 8 2.57 50.29 32.01
C PRO A 8 3.17 48.97 32.52
N ASP A 9 4.45 49.09 32.86
CA ASP A 9 5.30 48.22 33.64
C ASP A 9 4.78 48.07 35.06
N MET A 10 5.10 46.90 35.69
CA MET A 10 5.51 46.90 37.09
C MET A 10 6.43 45.71 37.41
N ALA A 11 7.51 46.03 38.04
CA ALA A 11 8.63 45.22 38.45
C ALA A 11 8.46 44.58 39.88
N PRO A 12 9.48 43.91 40.41
CA PRO A 12 9.36 42.67 41.19
C PRO A 12 9.41 42.94 42.72
N VAL A 13 9.01 41.92 43.50
CA VAL A 13 9.23 41.91 44.95
C VAL A 13 10.12 40.73 45.33
N LEU A 14 11.19 41.09 46.02
CA LEU A 14 12.25 40.28 46.62
C LEU A 14 11.83 39.70 47.98
N ALA A 15 12.34 38.51 48.26
CA ALA A 15 12.94 37.97 49.48
C ALA A 15 12.14 37.87 50.79
N GLU A 16 12.22 36.72 51.39
CA GLU A 16 12.87 36.56 52.69
C GLU A 16 13.16 35.10 53.06
N LEU A 17 14.42 34.89 53.42
CA LEU A 17 15.00 33.67 54.02
C LEU A 17 14.88 33.73 55.53
N VAL A 18 14.49 32.64 56.20
CA VAL A 18 14.86 32.36 57.60
C VAL A 18 15.10 30.88 57.82
N PRO A 19 16.09 30.46 58.61
CA PRO A 19 16.67 29.13 58.59
C PRO A 19 16.42 28.26 59.84
N VAL A 20 16.83 26.96 59.71
CA VAL A 20 17.40 26.05 60.75
C VAL A 20 16.45 25.30 61.70
N GLY A 21 16.54 23.98 61.60
CA GLY A 21 16.14 23.05 62.65
C GLY A 21 16.58 21.62 62.31
N ARG A 22 17.81 21.23 62.73
CA ARG A 22 18.26 19.84 62.72
C ARG A 22 17.59 19.08 63.86
N VAL A 23 16.91 17.96 63.51
CA VAL A 23 16.66 16.89 64.48
C VAL A 23 16.96 15.56 63.78
N ALA A 24 17.90 14.82 64.37
CA ALA A 24 18.24 13.46 63.98
C ALA A 24 17.24 12.48 64.61
N PHE A 25 16.71 11.53 63.81
CA PHE A 25 16.12 10.32 64.38
C PHE A 25 16.32 9.11 63.46
N VAL A 26 17.05 8.19 63.97
CA VAL A 26 17.01 6.72 63.92
C VAL A 26 16.44 6.00 62.69
N ARG A 27 17.30 5.19 62.10
CA ARG A 27 17.06 4.16 61.06
C ARG A 27 15.99 3.14 61.49
N THR A 28 14.96 3.02 60.69
CA THR A 28 14.23 1.75 60.56
C THR A 28 14.21 1.38 59.08
N ILE A 29 14.87 0.24 58.76
CA ILE A 29 14.91 -0.30 57.43
C ILE A 29 13.56 -1.01 57.19
N SER A 30 12.67 -0.37 56.45
CA SER A 30 11.51 -1.03 55.87
C SER A 30 11.84 -1.36 54.43
N VAL A 31 11.99 -2.65 54.14
CA VAL A 31 12.08 -3.19 52.78
C VAL A 31 10.73 -2.98 52.11
N PHE A 32 10.60 -1.90 51.37
CA PHE A 32 9.50 -1.76 50.43
C PHE A 32 9.88 -2.53 49.18
N ALA A 33 9.18 -3.64 48.94
CA ALA A 33 9.15 -4.29 47.63
C ALA A 33 8.60 -3.25 46.64
N VAL A 34 9.47 -2.71 45.78
CA VAL A 34 9.08 -1.94 44.63
C VAL A 34 8.47 -2.96 43.64
N ALA A 35 7.14 -3.07 43.67
CA ALA A 35 6.43 -3.64 42.55
C ALA A 35 6.71 -2.72 41.35
N VAL A 36 7.59 -3.18 40.48
CA VAL A 36 7.76 -2.61 39.15
C VAL A 36 6.42 -2.80 38.45
N CYS A 37 5.56 -1.81 38.49
CA CYS A 37 4.51 -1.67 37.48
C CYS A 37 5.24 -1.59 36.16
N MET A 38 5.25 -2.68 35.42
CA MET A 38 5.47 -2.62 33.99
C MET A 38 4.40 -1.68 33.44
N ALA A 39 4.80 -0.44 33.21
CA ALA A 39 4.01 0.49 32.44
C ALA A 39 3.85 -0.16 31.07
N SER A 40 2.67 -0.73 30.82
CA SER A 40 2.19 -1.04 29.50
C SER A 40 2.59 0.11 28.57
N GLY A 41 3.32 -0.20 27.51
CA GLY A 41 3.69 0.74 26.48
C GLY A 41 2.47 1.54 25.99
N PRO A 42 2.67 2.71 25.39
CA PRO A 42 1.57 3.60 25.01
C PRO A 42 0.57 2.81 24.18
N ALA A 43 -0.70 2.95 24.53
CA ALA A 43 -1.84 2.30 23.89
C ALA A 43 -2.00 2.80 22.45
N LEU A 44 -1.09 2.41 21.56
CA LEU A 44 -1.17 2.62 20.10
C LEU A 44 -2.42 1.95 19.49
N GLY A 45 -2.98 0.92 20.16
CA GLY A 45 -4.08 0.13 19.62
C GLY A 45 -5.46 0.79 19.63
N ARG A 46 -5.67 1.91 20.29
CA ARG A 46 -7.00 2.57 20.33
C ARG A 46 -7.13 3.73 19.34
N ASP A 47 -6.06 4.38 18.94
CA ASP A 47 -6.11 5.60 18.11
C ASP A 47 -5.92 5.38 16.61
N ILE A 48 -5.41 4.23 16.20
CA ILE A 48 -5.22 3.87 14.78
C ILE A 48 -6.36 3.02 14.20
N THR A 49 -7.45 2.85 14.94
CA THR A 49 -8.67 2.17 14.45
C THR A 49 -9.27 2.94 13.28
N ALA A 50 -9.93 2.24 12.38
CA ALA A 50 -10.56 2.77 11.18
C ALA A 50 -11.84 3.60 11.51
N PRO A 51 -11.75 4.92 11.82
CA PRO A 51 -12.90 5.74 12.21
C PRO A 51 -13.88 5.97 11.04
N PHE A 52 -13.42 5.69 9.82
CA PHE A 52 -14.19 5.77 8.59
C PHE A 52 -15.10 4.54 8.35
N LEU A 53 -15.01 3.50 9.17
CA LEU A 53 -15.86 2.32 9.09
C LEU A 53 -16.93 2.35 10.19
N ASP A 54 -18.21 2.47 9.82
CA ASP A 54 -19.31 2.36 10.78
C ASP A 54 -19.53 0.89 11.16
N THR A 55 -18.84 0.46 12.20
CA THR A 55 -18.76 -0.95 12.61
C THR A 55 -19.76 -1.29 13.72
N VAL A 56 -20.22 -2.54 13.70
CA VAL A 56 -20.90 -3.18 14.84
C VAL A 56 -19.88 -4.04 15.58
N PRO A 57 -19.66 -3.83 16.89
CA PRO A 57 -18.72 -4.62 17.68
C PRO A 57 -19.05 -6.11 17.65
N ARG A 58 -18.02 -6.95 17.59
CA ARG A 58 -18.16 -8.41 17.68
C ARG A 58 -18.55 -8.83 19.11
N SER A 59 -19.51 -9.74 19.22
CA SER A 59 -19.77 -10.42 20.50
C SER A 59 -18.67 -11.45 20.78
N THR A 60 -18.49 -11.85 22.05
CA THR A 60 -17.54 -12.90 22.45
C THR A 60 -17.81 -14.23 21.72
N LYS A 61 -19.09 -14.55 21.47
CA LYS A 61 -19.46 -15.75 20.72
C LYS A 61 -19.04 -15.69 19.25
N GLU A 62 -19.20 -14.52 18.63
CA GLU A 62 -18.75 -14.29 17.24
C GLU A 62 -17.23 -14.33 17.16
N GLN A 63 -16.53 -13.71 18.10
CA GLN A 63 -15.07 -13.72 18.14
C GLN A 63 -14.52 -15.15 18.20
N LYS A 64 -15.04 -16.00 19.10
CA LYS A 64 -14.64 -17.41 19.19
C LYS A 64 -14.94 -18.20 17.90
N ARG A 65 -16.04 -17.87 17.21
CA ARG A 65 -16.38 -18.48 15.92
C ARG A 65 -15.43 -18.04 14.82
N ILE A 66 -15.02 -16.77 14.82
CA ILE A 66 -14.06 -16.20 13.89
C ILE A 66 -12.70 -16.88 14.07
N GLU A 67 -12.20 -16.98 15.29
CA GLU A 67 -10.93 -17.66 15.62
C GLU A 67 -10.89 -19.07 15.06
N GLY A 68 -11.99 -19.82 15.22
CA GLY A 68 -12.09 -21.17 14.64
C GLY A 68 -12.18 -21.19 13.10
N ALA A 69 -12.73 -20.14 12.47
CA ALA A 69 -12.86 -20.06 11.01
C ALA A 69 -11.54 -19.66 10.32
N VAL A 70 -10.74 -18.78 10.97
CA VAL A 70 -9.48 -18.31 10.42
C VAL A 70 -8.28 -19.18 10.81
N ALA A 71 -8.45 -20.13 11.72
CA ALA A 71 -7.37 -21.03 12.13
C ALA A 71 -6.72 -21.71 10.92
N PRO A 72 -5.37 -21.85 10.88
CA PRO A 72 -4.68 -22.55 9.80
C PRO A 72 -5.18 -23.99 9.64
N THR A 73 -5.29 -24.47 8.41
CA THR A 73 -5.62 -25.88 8.16
C THR A 73 -4.43 -26.78 8.42
N THR A 74 -4.70 -28.00 8.85
CA THR A 74 -3.74 -29.11 8.94
C THR A 74 -4.14 -30.28 8.05
N ASP A 75 -5.26 -30.14 7.32
CA ASP A 75 -5.76 -31.15 6.38
C ASP A 75 -5.64 -30.62 4.95
N PHE A 76 -4.80 -31.27 4.17
CA PHE A 76 -4.54 -30.96 2.77
C PHE A 76 -5.11 -32.00 1.81
N THR A 77 -5.96 -32.91 2.31
CA THR A 77 -6.57 -33.97 1.49
C THR A 77 -7.80 -33.49 0.73
N ALA A 78 -8.36 -32.35 1.14
CA ALA A 78 -9.53 -31.72 0.53
C ALA A 78 -9.47 -30.19 0.70
N PRO A 79 -10.18 -29.41 -0.16
CA PRO A 79 -10.29 -27.97 0.05
C PRO A 79 -11.05 -27.64 1.33
N GLU A 80 -10.69 -26.54 1.97
CA GLU A 80 -11.43 -26.01 3.11
C GLU A 80 -12.85 -25.56 2.69
N ARG A 81 -13.75 -25.58 3.65
CA ARG A 81 -15.12 -25.09 3.41
C ARG A 81 -15.10 -23.62 2.99
N PHE A 82 -15.73 -23.28 1.87
CA PHE A 82 -15.81 -21.94 1.26
C PHE A 82 -14.52 -21.41 0.65
N GLU A 83 -13.45 -22.18 0.60
CA GLU A 83 -12.17 -21.77 0.00
C GLU A 83 -12.28 -21.39 -1.49
N THR A 84 -13.28 -21.94 -2.19
CA THR A 84 -13.60 -21.56 -3.58
C THR A 84 -14.01 -20.09 -3.72
N ASN A 85 -14.51 -19.47 -2.64
CA ASN A 85 -15.05 -18.12 -2.63
C ASN A 85 -14.11 -17.16 -1.85
N PRO A 86 -12.96 -16.73 -2.42
CA PRO A 86 -11.94 -15.97 -1.68
C PRO A 86 -12.39 -14.59 -1.23
N GLY A 87 -13.42 -14.00 -1.84
CA GLY A 87 -14.07 -12.75 -1.42
C GLY A 87 -15.36 -12.97 -0.62
N GLY A 88 -15.62 -14.20 -0.10
CA GLY A 88 -16.89 -14.52 0.58
C GLY A 88 -18.08 -14.39 -0.37
N ALA A 89 -19.18 -13.77 0.08
CA ALA A 89 -20.37 -13.54 -0.74
C ALA A 89 -20.15 -12.53 -1.89
N ALA A 90 -19.09 -11.73 -1.83
CA ALA A 90 -18.70 -10.81 -2.90
C ALA A 90 -17.98 -11.50 -4.07
N THR A 91 -17.61 -12.78 -3.92
CA THR A 91 -16.90 -13.55 -4.96
C THR A 91 -17.76 -13.72 -6.20
N THR A 92 -17.17 -13.44 -7.37
CA THR A 92 -17.78 -13.67 -8.68
C THR A 92 -17.27 -14.94 -9.33
N ARG A 93 -18.02 -15.47 -10.30
CA ARG A 93 -17.55 -16.62 -11.08
C ARG A 93 -16.29 -16.29 -11.85
N ALA A 94 -15.38 -17.25 -11.93
CA ALA A 94 -14.19 -17.14 -12.75
C ALA A 94 -14.56 -16.92 -14.22
N ARG A 95 -13.92 -15.96 -14.86
CA ARG A 95 -14.00 -15.69 -16.30
C ARG A 95 -12.73 -16.16 -16.99
N THR A 96 -12.84 -16.46 -18.27
CA THR A 96 -11.72 -16.90 -19.11
C THR A 96 -11.23 -15.82 -20.08
N ASP A 97 -11.71 -14.59 -19.93
CA ASP A 97 -11.34 -13.42 -20.73
C ASP A 97 -10.64 -12.33 -19.88
N ALA A 98 -10.22 -11.27 -20.52
CA ALA A 98 -9.51 -10.16 -19.89
C ALA A 98 -10.37 -9.35 -18.89
N ASP A 99 -11.70 -9.51 -18.89
CA ASP A 99 -12.58 -8.81 -17.96
C ASP A 99 -12.77 -9.57 -16.62
N ALA A 100 -11.89 -10.53 -16.30
CA ALA A 100 -11.99 -11.34 -15.08
C ALA A 100 -11.93 -10.47 -13.80
N PHE A 101 -11.24 -9.33 -13.83
CA PHE A 101 -11.14 -8.43 -12.69
C PHE A 101 -12.11 -7.25 -12.71
N SER A 102 -12.79 -7.00 -13.84
CA SER A 102 -13.70 -5.85 -14.02
C SER A 102 -15.15 -6.14 -13.60
N GLN A 103 -15.37 -7.05 -12.68
CA GLN A 103 -16.68 -7.46 -12.21
C GLN A 103 -17.04 -6.78 -10.89
N SER A 104 -18.31 -6.37 -10.72
CA SER A 104 -18.81 -5.90 -9.43
C SER A 104 -18.96 -7.05 -8.43
N SER A 105 -18.88 -6.74 -7.14
CA SER A 105 -19.18 -7.67 -6.05
C SER A 105 -20.48 -8.43 -6.31
N ALA A 106 -20.47 -9.78 -6.18
CA ALA A 106 -21.63 -10.62 -6.53
C ALA A 106 -22.86 -10.36 -5.64
N ASN A 107 -22.66 -9.79 -4.46
CA ASN A 107 -23.70 -9.43 -3.50
C ASN A 107 -24.10 -7.95 -3.54
N ILE A 108 -23.66 -7.20 -4.56
CA ILE A 108 -24.08 -5.80 -4.76
C ILE A 108 -25.58 -5.74 -5.09
N SER A 109 -26.31 -4.77 -4.51
CA SER A 109 -27.72 -4.60 -4.85
C SER A 109 -27.87 -3.95 -6.24
N PHE A 110 -29.03 -4.13 -6.86
CA PHE A 110 -29.35 -3.56 -8.17
C PHE A 110 -29.22 -2.02 -8.18
N GLU A 111 -29.64 -1.37 -7.10
CA GLU A 111 -29.56 0.09 -6.96
C GLU A 111 -28.12 0.56 -6.93
N ARG A 112 -27.25 -0.12 -6.18
CA ARG A 112 -25.84 0.21 -6.02
C ARG A 112 -24.97 -0.18 -7.23
N GLU A 113 -25.46 -1.10 -8.07
CA GLU A 113 -24.78 -1.47 -9.32
C GLU A 113 -24.70 -0.29 -10.30
N LEU A 114 -25.63 0.67 -10.23
CA LEU A 114 -25.56 1.89 -11.04
C LEU A 114 -24.34 2.74 -10.63
N ASP A 115 -24.12 2.95 -9.35
CA ASP A 115 -22.96 3.71 -8.84
C ASP A 115 -21.65 3.04 -9.24
N PHE A 116 -21.59 1.70 -9.20
CA PHE A 116 -20.45 0.95 -9.70
C PHE A 116 -20.18 1.22 -11.19
N LYS A 117 -21.22 1.24 -12.03
CA LYS A 117 -21.08 1.52 -13.46
C LYS A 117 -20.67 2.96 -13.75
N VAL A 118 -21.19 3.92 -12.99
CA VAL A 118 -20.80 5.33 -13.12
C VAL A 118 -19.36 5.53 -12.67
N GLY A 119 -18.97 4.94 -11.53
CA GLY A 119 -17.58 4.93 -11.04
C GLY A 119 -16.60 4.30 -12.04
N ASN A 120 -16.99 3.19 -12.70
CA ASN A 120 -16.21 2.60 -13.80
C ASN A 120 -16.06 3.59 -14.98
N GLY A 121 -17.11 4.33 -15.30
CA GLY A 121 -17.06 5.39 -16.33
C GLY A 121 -16.02 6.47 -15.98
N LEU A 122 -15.96 6.90 -14.72
CA LEU A 122 -14.98 7.86 -14.23
C LEU A 122 -13.56 7.27 -14.18
N PHE A 123 -13.41 6.03 -13.77
CA PHE A 123 -12.13 5.31 -13.74
C PHE A 123 -11.50 5.17 -15.14
N LYS A 124 -12.34 5.01 -16.17
CA LYS A 124 -11.93 4.91 -17.58
C LYS A 124 -11.83 6.25 -18.30
N LYS A 125 -12.36 7.31 -17.71
CA LYS A 125 -12.42 8.64 -18.31
C LYS A 125 -11.03 9.12 -18.69
N LEU A 126 -10.86 9.53 -19.95
CA LEU A 126 -9.64 10.18 -20.42
C LEU A 126 -9.70 11.67 -20.09
N TRP A 127 -8.80 12.12 -19.26
CA TRP A 127 -8.60 13.54 -18.99
C TRP A 127 -7.87 14.22 -20.14
N VAL A 128 -8.19 15.47 -20.38
CA VAL A 128 -7.63 16.30 -21.45
C VAL A 128 -7.08 17.61 -20.90
N SER A 129 -6.05 18.15 -21.54
CA SER A 129 -5.42 19.41 -21.11
C SER A 129 -6.38 20.59 -21.17
N SER A 130 -6.28 21.48 -20.21
CA SER A 130 -7.01 22.73 -20.12
C SER A 130 -6.38 23.81 -21.03
N PRO A 131 -7.19 24.77 -21.57
CA PRO A 131 -8.65 24.79 -21.56
C PRO A 131 -9.25 23.87 -22.65
N SER A 132 -10.33 23.17 -22.32
CA SER A 132 -11.01 22.28 -23.26
C SER A 132 -12.49 22.66 -23.39
N SER A 133 -13.05 22.44 -24.58
CA SER A 133 -14.51 22.57 -24.80
C SER A 133 -15.29 21.47 -24.05
N THR A 134 -14.63 20.38 -23.64
CA THR A 134 -15.25 19.29 -22.90
C THR A 134 -14.98 19.47 -21.40
N LEU A 135 -15.64 20.44 -20.78
CA LEU A 135 -15.47 20.82 -19.36
C LEU A 135 -15.52 19.62 -18.38
N ALA A 136 -16.32 18.60 -18.70
CA ALA A 136 -16.43 17.42 -17.86
C ALA A 136 -15.16 16.55 -17.83
N SER A 137 -14.23 16.72 -18.75
CA SER A 137 -12.96 15.96 -18.83
C SER A 137 -11.74 16.87 -18.87
N ASP A 138 -11.94 18.16 -18.67
CA ASP A 138 -10.91 19.20 -18.64
C ASP A 138 -10.05 19.05 -17.39
N GLY A 139 -8.80 19.50 -17.44
CA GLY A 139 -7.93 19.63 -16.30
C GLY A 139 -6.87 18.55 -16.15
N LEU A 140 -6.54 17.75 -17.21
CA LEU A 140 -5.33 16.93 -17.16
C LEU A 140 -4.15 17.77 -16.71
N GLY A 141 -3.43 17.31 -15.69
CA GLY A 141 -2.28 18.01 -15.13
C GLY A 141 -1.24 18.37 -16.17
N PRO A 142 -0.49 19.46 -15.95
CA PRO A 142 0.55 19.88 -16.88
C PRO A 142 1.62 18.81 -17.08
N LEU A 143 1.98 18.08 -15.99
CA LEU A 143 2.81 16.90 -15.97
C LEU A 143 2.00 15.74 -15.39
N TYR A 144 2.18 14.53 -15.91
CA TYR A 144 1.38 13.37 -15.52
C TYR A 144 2.04 12.05 -15.93
N ASN A 145 1.67 10.93 -15.28
CA ASN A 145 2.06 9.59 -15.71
C ASN A 145 0.98 8.90 -16.57
N ALA A 146 -0.28 9.21 -16.33
CA ALA A 146 -1.38 8.63 -17.10
C ALA A 146 -2.56 9.59 -17.24
N ARG A 147 -3.35 9.41 -18.31
CA ARG A 147 -4.55 10.21 -18.57
C ARG A 147 -5.84 9.59 -18.03
N SER A 148 -5.76 8.44 -17.38
CA SER A 148 -6.87 7.76 -16.69
C SER A 148 -6.35 6.61 -15.84
N CYS A 149 -7.09 6.22 -14.81
CA CYS A 149 -6.75 5.07 -13.96
C CYS A 149 -6.62 3.77 -14.77
N GLN A 150 -7.51 3.56 -15.77
CA GLN A 150 -7.52 2.39 -16.64
C GLN A 150 -6.24 2.24 -17.49
N ARG A 151 -5.46 3.31 -17.71
CA ARG A 151 -4.20 3.24 -18.46
C ARG A 151 -3.12 2.50 -17.68
N CYS A 152 -3.07 2.70 -16.37
CA CYS A 152 -2.15 1.98 -15.48
C CYS A 152 -2.73 0.63 -15.03
N HIS A 153 -4.03 0.61 -14.68
CA HIS A 153 -4.74 -0.59 -14.22
C HIS A 153 -5.57 -1.19 -15.36
N LEU A 154 -4.90 -1.67 -16.42
CA LEU A 154 -5.60 -2.20 -17.60
C LEU A 154 -6.53 -3.35 -17.20
N LYS A 155 -7.85 -3.19 -17.46
CA LYS A 155 -8.88 -4.16 -17.05
C LYS A 155 -8.86 -4.46 -15.54
N ASP A 156 -8.53 -3.44 -14.72
CA ASP A 156 -8.40 -3.55 -13.26
C ASP A 156 -7.27 -4.49 -12.80
N GLY A 157 -6.39 -4.85 -13.74
CA GLY A 157 -5.24 -5.72 -13.56
C GLY A 157 -3.96 -4.99 -13.19
N ARG A 158 -2.86 -5.70 -13.38
CA ARG A 158 -1.51 -5.19 -13.12
C ARG A 158 -0.94 -4.47 -14.34
N GLY A 159 -0.07 -3.51 -14.07
CA GLY A 159 0.81 -2.94 -15.07
C GLY A 159 1.98 -3.84 -15.45
N HIS A 160 2.88 -3.33 -16.28
CA HIS A 160 4.06 -4.03 -16.78
C HIS A 160 5.30 -3.13 -16.80
N VAL A 161 6.45 -3.75 -16.89
CA VAL A 161 7.74 -3.09 -17.18
C VAL A 161 7.86 -2.80 -18.67
N PRO A 162 8.75 -1.88 -19.10
CA PRO A 162 9.01 -1.67 -20.52
C PRO A 162 9.37 -2.99 -21.24
N GLU A 163 8.67 -3.30 -22.33
CA GLU A 163 8.95 -4.48 -23.18
C GLU A 163 10.02 -4.18 -24.25
N GLY A 164 10.35 -2.92 -24.45
CA GLY A 164 11.36 -2.46 -25.42
C GLY A 164 11.61 -0.95 -25.31
N PRO A 165 12.55 -0.42 -26.12
CA PRO A 165 12.94 1.00 -26.03
C PRO A 165 11.86 1.99 -26.47
N ASP A 166 10.85 1.52 -27.21
CA ASP A 166 9.72 2.32 -27.69
C ASP A 166 8.45 2.14 -26.86
N ASP A 167 8.50 1.35 -25.77
CA ASP A 167 7.38 1.14 -24.85
C ASP A 167 7.48 2.16 -23.72
N ASP A 168 6.51 3.08 -23.68
CA ASP A 168 6.43 4.10 -22.64
C ASP A 168 6.11 3.53 -21.24
N ALA A 169 5.74 2.23 -21.16
CA ALA A 169 5.37 1.54 -19.90
C ALA A 169 4.45 2.38 -18.99
N VAL A 170 3.40 2.97 -19.56
CA VAL A 170 2.46 3.91 -18.89
C VAL A 170 1.97 3.41 -17.52
N SER A 171 2.00 2.10 -17.29
CA SER A 171 1.56 1.47 -16.04
C SER A 171 2.67 1.30 -15.01
N MET A 172 3.78 2.01 -15.17
CA MET A 172 4.92 2.01 -14.27
C MET A 172 5.48 3.43 -14.13
N PHE A 173 5.92 3.81 -12.93
CA PHE A 173 6.55 5.11 -12.64
C PHE A 173 7.63 4.98 -11.57
N LEU A 174 8.41 6.04 -11.39
CA LEU A 174 9.42 6.14 -10.35
C LEU A 174 8.97 7.09 -9.24
N ARG A 175 8.84 6.59 -8.02
CA ARG A 175 8.82 7.44 -6.83
C ARG A 175 10.22 7.96 -6.56
N ILE A 176 10.32 9.19 -6.06
CA ILE A 176 11.59 9.83 -5.74
C ILE A 176 11.53 10.48 -4.36
N SER A 177 12.62 10.48 -3.64
CA SER A 177 12.84 11.29 -2.45
C SER A 177 14.33 11.47 -2.20
N VAL A 178 14.67 12.48 -1.39
CA VAL A 178 16.02 12.73 -0.91
C VAL A 178 16.07 12.55 0.62
N PRO A 179 17.22 12.21 1.23
CA PRO A 179 17.38 12.28 2.67
C PRO A 179 17.08 13.70 3.18
N ALA A 180 16.31 13.80 4.27
CA ALA A 180 16.12 15.09 4.92
C ALA A 180 17.40 15.51 5.64
N ASP A 181 17.68 16.82 5.69
CA ASP A 181 18.77 17.37 6.49
C ASP A 181 18.46 17.14 7.99
N GLU A 182 19.42 16.58 8.73
CA GLU A 182 19.27 16.33 10.17
C GLU A 182 19.08 17.62 10.98
N THR A 183 19.50 18.76 10.42
CA THR A 183 19.35 20.09 11.05
C THR A 183 17.97 20.70 10.85
N GLU A 184 17.16 20.18 9.92
CA GLU A 184 15.79 20.65 9.72
C GLU A 184 14.91 20.30 10.93
N PRO A 185 14.09 21.27 11.42
CA PRO A 185 13.15 20.98 12.47
C PRO A 185 12.14 19.92 12.04
N MET A 186 11.88 18.96 12.92
CA MET A 186 10.89 17.92 12.71
C MET A 186 9.52 18.43 13.16
N SER A 187 8.48 18.23 12.37
CA SER A 187 7.11 18.48 12.80
C SER A 187 6.68 17.47 13.88
N GLU A 188 5.68 17.81 14.72
CA GLU A 188 5.15 16.90 15.73
C GLU A 188 4.58 15.61 15.11
N ILE A 189 3.93 15.72 13.95
CA ILE A 189 3.41 14.58 13.19
C ILE A 189 4.56 13.66 12.74
N GLU A 190 5.59 14.23 12.13
CA GLU A 190 6.76 13.49 11.67
C GLU A 190 7.48 12.80 12.83
N ALA A 191 7.69 13.54 13.95
CA ALA A 191 8.28 12.98 15.17
C ALA A 191 7.45 11.81 15.70
N PHE A 192 6.12 11.92 15.71
CA PHE A 192 5.23 10.84 16.12
C PHE A 192 5.35 9.63 15.19
N LEU A 193 5.27 9.83 13.88
CA LEU A 193 5.33 8.73 12.89
C LEU A 193 6.67 7.98 12.96
N LEU A 194 7.78 8.68 13.19
CA LEU A 194 9.10 8.08 13.33
C LEU A 194 9.35 7.48 14.72
N SER A 195 8.85 8.10 15.80
CA SER A 195 9.07 7.61 17.17
C SER A 195 8.39 6.27 17.47
N ALA A 196 7.31 5.98 16.76
CA ALA A 196 6.54 4.77 16.95
C ALA A 196 7.03 3.60 16.05
N GLY A 197 8.18 3.75 15.36
CA GLY A 197 8.76 2.73 14.48
C GLY A 197 10.26 2.60 14.63
N GLN A 198 10.77 1.38 14.53
CA GLN A 198 12.20 1.14 14.40
C GLN A 198 12.59 1.31 12.93
N GLY A 199 13.57 2.17 12.63
CA GLY A 199 14.28 2.18 11.36
C GLY A 199 13.76 3.07 10.22
N GLY A 200 12.71 3.87 10.39
CA GLY A 200 12.31 4.86 9.39
C GLY A 200 13.35 5.99 9.26
N ALA A 201 13.78 6.31 8.06
CA ALA A 201 14.65 7.45 7.81
C ALA A 201 13.80 8.64 7.34
N ARG A 202 14.19 9.85 7.78
CA ARG A 202 13.56 11.09 7.31
C ARG A 202 13.88 11.29 5.83
N THR A 203 12.85 11.50 5.05
CA THR A 203 12.97 11.81 3.62
C THR A 203 12.15 13.05 3.27
N ARG A 204 12.53 13.72 2.20
CA ARG A 204 11.81 14.84 1.60
C ARG A 204 11.57 14.55 0.12
N PRO A 205 10.55 15.13 -0.49
CA PRO A 205 10.46 15.21 -1.95
C PRO A 205 11.73 15.80 -2.54
N ASP A 206 12.10 15.41 -3.74
CA ASP A 206 13.16 16.10 -4.49
C ASP A 206 12.76 17.57 -4.70
N PRO A 207 13.65 18.55 -4.49
CA PRO A 207 13.30 19.98 -4.56
C PRO A 207 12.89 20.45 -5.94
N VAL A 208 13.20 19.68 -6.99
CA VAL A 208 12.86 19.99 -8.39
C VAL A 208 11.71 19.10 -8.86
N TYR A 209 11.75 17.82 -8.57
CA TYR A 209 10.91 16.77 -9.14
C TYR A 209 9.80 16.25 -8.19
N GLY A 210 9.65 16.81 -7.01
CA GLY A 210 8.62 16.37 -6.07
C GLY A 210 8.84 14.97 -5.50
N GLY A 211 7.76 14.21 -5.32
CA GLY A 211 7.76 12.86 -4.72
C GLY A 211 7.59 11.72 -5.73
N GLN A 212 7.25 12.07 -6.99
CA GLN A 212 7.03 11.12 -8.08
C GLN A 212 7.41 11.76 -9.42
N LEU A 213 8.22 11.06 -10.21
CA LEU A 213 8.63 11.55 -11.53
C LEU A 213 7.49 11.37 -12.55
N GLN A 214 7.26 12.41 -13.38
CA GLN A 214 6.20 12.46 -14.39
C GLN A 214 6.80 12.27 -15.80
N ASP A 215 6.43 11.22 -16.48
CA ASP A 215 6.99 10.83 -17.78
C ASP A 215 6.27 11.44 -18.98
N PHE A 216 5.16 12.18 -18.74
CA PHE A 216 4.43 12.91 -19.79
C PHE A 216 4.17 14.37 -19.40
N GLY A 217 4.09 15.23 -20.43
CA GLY A 217 3.66 16.62 -20.31
C GLY A 217 2.59 16.97 -21.34
N VAL A 218 1.70 17.90 -21.00
CA VAL A 218 0.75 18.47 -21.98
C VAL A 218 1.50 19.33 -23.01
N ALA A 219 0.85 19.70 -24.09
CA ALA A 219 1.47 20.52 -25.14
C ALA A 219 2.10 21.81 -24.56
N GLY A 220 3.39 21.99 -24.76
CA GLY A 220 4.19 23.11 -24.25
C GLY A 220 4.89 22.86 -22.92
N GLN A 221 4.65 21.72 -22.28
CA GLN A 221 5.42 21.25 -21.12
C GLN A 221 6.45 20.20 -21.53
N VAL A 222 7.55 20.15 -20.84
CA VAL A 222 8.59 19.12 -21.00
C VAL A 222 8.34 18.06 -19.92
N ALA A 223 8.33 16.78 -20.29
CA ALA A 223 8.28 15.69 -19.33
C ALA A 223 9.49 15.74 -18.38
N GLU A 224 9.33 15.29 -17.17
CA GLU A 224 10.42 15.32 -16.19
C GLU A 224 11.55 14.36 -16.54
N TYR A 225 11.22 13.19 -17.06
CA TYR A 225 12.20 12.14 -17.34
C TYR A 225 11.70 11.16 -18.42
N LYS A 226 12.59 10.27 -18.81
CA LYS A 226 12.28 9.05 -19.53
C LYS A 226 12.70 7.84 -18.68
N LEU A 227 11.81 6.87 -18.53
CA LEU A 227 12.10 5.63 -17.79
C LEU A 227 13.16 4.81 -18.52
N GLY A 228 14.26 4.49 -17.85
CA GLY A 228 15.32 3.61 -18.31
C GLY A 228 15.50 2.39 -17.41
N VAL A 229 15.83 1.24 -18.00
CA VAL A 229 16.16 0.03 -17.23
C VAL A 229 17.22 -0.80 -17.95
N ASP A 230 18.22 -1.26 -17.19
CA ASP A 230 19.17 -2.28 -17.61
C ASP A 230 18.91 -3.57 -16.86
N TRP A 231 19.04 -4.70 -17.52
CA TRP A 231 18.78 -6.00 -16.94
C TRP A 231 20.07 -6.82 -16.85
N GLU A 232 20.34 -7.37 -15.67
CA GLU A 232 21.36 -8.37 -15.41
C GLU A 232 20.70 -9.73 -15.16
N GLU A 233 21.17 -10.78 -15.85
CA GLU A 233 20.68 -12.13 -15.62
C GLU A 233 21.38 -12.78 -14.42
N VAL A 234 20.59 -13.33 -13.49
CA VAL A 234 21.07 -13.99 -12.28
C VAL A 234 20.55 -15.43 -12.26
N PRO A 235 21.41 -16.43 -12.50
CA PRO A 235 21.01 -17.84 -12.45
C PRO A 235 20.81 -18.30 -10.99
N VAL A 236 19.78 -19.13 -10.78
CA VAL A 236 19.49 -19.81 -9.51
C VAL A 236 19.41 -21.30 -9.76
N GLU A 237 20.40 -22.03 -9.25
CA GLU A 237 20.41 -23.49 -9.30
C GLU A 237 19.43 -24.05 -8.25
N MET A 238 18.61 -25.02 -8.67
CA MET A 238 17.61 -25.66 -7.82
C MET A 238 17.82 -27.18 -7.77
N ALA A 239 17.28 -27.80 -6.71
CA ALA A 239 17.30 -29.25 -6.61
C ALA A 239 16.65 -29.92 -7.84
N GLY A 240 17.15 -31.11 -8.20
CA GLY A 240 16.73 -31.81 -9.42
C GLY A 240 17.49 -31.39 -10.68
N GLY A 241 18.48 -30.48 -10.56
CA GLY A 241 19.30 -30.01 -11.68
C GLY A 241 18.61 -28.98 -12.58
N GLU A 242 17.54 -28.35 -12.10
CA GLU A 242 16.88 -27.24 -12.78
C GLU A 242 17.57 -25.91 -12.47
N THR A 243 17.57 -25.00 -13.44
CA THR A 243 18.09 -23.63 -13.28
C THR A 243 17.01 -22.65 -13.69
N ALA A 244 16.70 -21.67 -12.84
CA ALA A 244 15.92 -20.50 -13.20
C ALA A 244 16.87 -19.31 -13.45
N THR A 245 16.54 -18.47 -14.42
CA THR A 245 17.28 -17.24 -14.67
C THR A 245 16.42 -16.05 -14.25
N LEU A 246 16.80 -15.38 -13.17
CA LEU A 246 16.17 -14.15 -12.72
C LEU A 246 16.75 -12.96 -13.51
N ARG A 247 16.01 -11.84 -13.56
CA ARG A 247 16.53 -10.59 -14.11
C ARG A 247 16.56 -9.50 -13.03
N LYS A 248 17.75 -8.99 -12.74
CA LYS A 248 17.98 -7.90 -11.79
C LYS A 248 17.93 -6.58 -12.54
N PRO A 249 17.03 -5.65 -12.17
CA PRO A 249 16.95 -4.34 -12.80
C PRO A 249 17.95 -3.36 -12.21
N THR A 250 18.43 -2.45 -13.05
CA THR A 250 19.00 -1.16 -12.66
C THR A 250 18.14 -0.06 -13.29
N TRP A 251 17.34 0.58 -12.46
CA TRP A 251 16.39 1.62 -12.88
C TRP A 251 17.09 2.96 -13.02
N ARG A 252 16.69 3.75 -14.02
CA ARG A 252 17.22 5.09 -14.28
C ARG A 252 16.10 6.06 -14.66
N ALA A 253 16.31 7.32 -14.30
CA ALA A 253 15.59 8.46 -14.85
C ALA A 253 16.51 9.12 -15.90
N ASP A 254 16.26 8.81 -17.17
CA ASP A 254 17.02 9.33 -18.32
C ASP A 254 16.35 10.63 -18.84
N ASP A 255 17.04 11.42 -19.65
CA ASP A 255 16.53 12.62 -20.33
C ASP A 255 15.82 13.63 -19.39
N LEU A 256 16.41 13.92 -18.24
CA LEU A 256 15.87 14.82 -17.21
C LEU A 256 15.53 16.20 -17.78
N GLY A 257 14.26 16.63 -17.69
CA GLY A 257 13.73 17.84 -18.29
C GLY A 257 14.05 19.14 -17.52
N TYR A 258 14.33 19.05 -16.21
CA TYR A 258 14.46 20.20 -15.30
C TYR A 258 15.81 20.26 -14.58
N GLY A 259 16.82 19.58 -15.10
CA GLY A 259 18.17 19.55 -14.54
C GLY A 259 18.47 18.24 -13.80
N PRO A 260 19.63 18.12 -13.13
CA PRO A 260 20.00 16.89 -12.44
C PRO A 260 19.12 16.64 -11.20
N LEU A 261 18.91 15.37 -10.85
CA LEU A 261 18.34 14.99 -9.57
C LEU A 261 19.19 15.53 -8.42
N ALA A 262 18.56 15.85 -7.31
CA ALA A 262 19.28 16.31 -6.12
C ALA A 262 20.25 15.23 -5.60
N PRO A 263 21.35 15.63 -4.96
CA PRO A 263 22.30 14.68 -4.37
C PRO A 263 21.63 13.74 -3.36
N GLY A 264 21.88 12.45 -3.50
CA GLY A 264 21.29 11.43 -2.64
C GLY A 264 19.84 11.05 -3.01
N ALA A 265 19.35 11.46 -4.17
CA ALA A 265 18.04 11.04 -4.66
C ALA A 265 17.92 9.52 -4.72
N MET A 266 16.81 9.00 -4.17
CA MET A 266 16.48 7.58 -4.11
C MET A 266 15.26 7.33 -5.01
N LEU A 267 15.42 6.43 -5.98
CA LEU A 267 14.37 6.05 -6.93
C LEU A 267 13.70 4.75 -6.49
N SER A 268 12.37 4.70 -6.56
CA SER A 268 11.57 3.52 -6.23
C SER A 268 10.60 3.20 -7.35
N PRO A 269 10.90 2.18 -8.17
CA PRO A 269 10.05 1.79 -9.28
C PRO A 269 8.77 1.11 -8.78
N ARG A 270 7.64 1.46 -9.38
CA ARG A 270 6.31 0.97 -9.00
C ARG A 270 5.50 0.60 -10.23
N VAL A 271 5.18 -0.68 -10.37
CA VAL A 271 4.20 -1.17 -11.36
C VAL A 271 2.80 -1.09 -10.75
N ALA A 272 1.80 -0.66 -11.52
CA ALA A 272 0.42 -0.61 -11.04
C ALA A 272 -0.04 -1.99 -10.52
N PRO A 273 -0.56 -2.11 -9.27
CA PRO A 273 -1.07 -3.37 -8.75
C PRO A 273 -2.47 -3.68 -9.28
N GLN A 274 -2.93 -4.93 -9.13
CA GLN A 274 -4.31 -5.29 -9.40
C GLN A 274 -5.29 -4.66 -8.39
N MET A 275 -6.54 -4.39 -8.84
CA MET A 275 -7.52 -3.60 -8.10
C MET A 275 -8.58 -4.42 -7.35
N ILE A 276 -8.60 -5.76 -7.52
CA ILE A 276 -9.65 -6.61 -6.94
C ILE A 276 -9.60 -6.70 -5.42
N GLY A 277 -10.75 -6.75 -4.80
CA GLY A 277 -10.91 -7.03 -3.36
C GLY A 277 -10.50 -5.92 -2.41
N LEU A 278 -10.17 -4.71 -2.88
CA LEU A 278 -9.67 -3.62 -2.04
C LEU A 278 -10.63 -3.29 -0.89
N GLY A 279 -11.95 -3.24 -1.14
CA GLY A 279 -12.93 -2.99 -0.09
C GLY A 279 -12.98 -4.07 0.98
N LEU A 280 -12.69 -5.32 0.63
CA LEU A 280 -12.59 -6.41 1.59
C LEU A 280 -11.33 -6.27 2.46
N LEU A 281 -10.20 -5.81 1.88
CA LEU A 281 -8.98 -5.50 2.64
C LEU A 281 -9.19 -4.30 3.56
N GLU A 282 -9.87 -3.23 3.08
CA GLU A 282 -10.23 -2.07 3.89
C GLU A 282 -11.07 -2.46 5.11
N ALA A 283 -11.98 -3.42 4.92
CA ALA A 283 -12.90 -3.90 5.94
C ALA A 283 -12.31 -4.88 6.97
N ILE A 284 -11.06 -5.33 6.83
CA ILE A 284 -10.39 -6.12 7.87
C ILE A 284 -10.21 -5.25 9.12
N PRO A 285 -10.66 -5.67 10.32
CA PRO A 285 -10.41 -4.91 11.54
C PRO A 285 -8.91 -4.68 11.78
N ALA A 286 -8.52 -3.46 12.13
CA ALA A 286 -7.12 -3.13 12.39
C ALA A 286 -6.49 -4.05 13.46
N GLN A 287 -7.26 -4.40 14.50
CA GLN A 287 -6.83 -5.31 15.55
C GLN A 287 -6.48 -6.72 15.04
N ASP A 288 -7.17 -7.20 13.98
CA ASP A 288 -6.91 -8.52 13.42
C ASP A 288 -5.60 -8.51 12.61
N ILE A 289 -5.26 -7.39 11.96
CA ILE A 289 -3.96 -7.19 11.30
C ILE A 289 -2.85 -7.09 12.34
N LEU A 290 -3.04 -6.25 13.37
CA LEU A 290 -2.05 -6.03 14.43
C LEU A 290 -1.80 -7.28 15.30
N ALA A 291 -2.71 -8.25 15.30
CA ALA A 291 -2.51 -9.52 16.00
C ALA A 291 -1.40 -10.40 15.35
N HIS A 292 -1.01 -10.09 14.12
CA HIS A 292 0.08 -10.76 13.41
C HIS A 292 1.40 -9.97 13.45
N ALA A 293 1.40 -8.76 14.06
CA ALA A 293 2.58 -7.93 14.13
C ALA A 293 3.53 -8.39 15.26
N ASP A 294 4.78 -8.58 14.93
CA ASP A 294 5.87 -8.84 15.87
C ASP A 294 7.12 -8.02 15.51
N PRO A 295 7.06 -6.67 15.57
CA PRO A 295 8.12 -5.80 15.06
C PRO A 295 9.48 -5.98 15.74
N ASP A 296 9.52 -6.63 16.89
CA ASP A 296 10.72 -6.90 17.66
C ASP A 296 11.19 -8.36 17.56
N ASP A 297 10.54 -9.20 16.71
CA ASP A 297 10.80 -10.63 16.57
C ASP A 297 10.88 -11.34 17.96
N ALA A 298 9.83 -11.13 18.76
CA ALA A 298 9.83 -11.54 20.17
C ALA A 298 9.74 -13.08 20.32
N ASP A 299 9.20 -13.79 19.35
CA ASP A 299 9.13 -15.24 19.32
C ASP A 299 10.39 -15.89 18.70
N GLY A 300 11.25 -15.08 18.04
CA GLY A 300 12.57 -15.49 17.54
C GLY A 300 12.50 -16.36 16.28
N ASP A 301 11.43 -16.25 15.48
CA ASP A 301 11.27 -17.02 14.25
C ASP A 301 11.92 -16.34 13.03
N GLY A 302 12.41 -15.10 13.20
CA GLY A 302 13.07 -14.29 12.18
C GLY A 302 12.12 -13.52 11.28
N ILE A 303 10.82 -13.41 11.65
CA ILE A 303 9.78 -12.74 10.86
C ILE A 303 9.11 -11.67 11.72
N SER A 304 9.37 -10.39 11.43
CA SER A 304 8.91 -9.30 12.29
C SER A 304 7.46 -8.86 12.06
N GLY A 305 7.05 -8.65 10.84
CA GLY A 305 5.71 -8.12 10.52
C GLY A 305 5.44 -6.76 11.17
N LYS A 306 5.87 -5.66 10.53
CA LYS A 306 5.77 -4.31 11.08
C LYS A 306 4.55 -3.55 10.56
N PRO A 307 3.67 -2.99 11.42
CA PRO A 307 2.56 -2.17 10.96
C PRO A 307 3.04 -0.81 10.44
N GLN A 308 2.63 -0.43 9.23
CA GLN A 308 2.81 0.93 8.75
C GLN A 308 1.76 1.84 9.39
N ILE A 309 2.19 2.95 9.98
CA ILE A 309 1.29 4.00 10.47
C ILE A 309 1.54 5.25 9.64
N VAL A 310 0.48 5.77 9.05
CA VAL A 310 0.53 6.93 8.16
C VAL A 310 -0.37 8.04 8.66
N TRP A 311 -0.06 9.28 8.29
CA TRP A 311 -0.98 10.38 8.50
C TRP A 311 -2.09 10.34 7.46
N SER A 312 -3.33 10.30 7.89
CA SER A 312 -4.48 10.45 7.00
C SER A 312 -4.79 11.94 6.82
N PHE A 313 -4.71 12.41 5.60
CA PHE A 313 -5.06 13.80 5.25
C PHE A 313 -6.57 14.03 5.32
N GLU A 314 -7.37 13.00 5.03
CA GLU A 314 -8.83 13.09 5.10
C GLU A 314 -9.34 13.15 6.55
N HIS A 315 -8.71 12.38 7.45
CA HIS A 315 -9.19 12.23 8.84
C HIS A 315 -8.37 13.02 9.86
N ASP A 316 -7.31 13.74 9.43
CA ASP A 316 -6.41 14.57 10.23
C ASP A 316 -5.89 13.83 11.48
N ARG A 317 -5.40 12.59 11.27
CA ARG A 317 -4.89 11.71 12.33
C ARG A 317 -4.05 10.55 11.81
N PRO A 318 -3.20 9.92 12.66
CA PRO A 318 -2.51 8.69 12.27
C PRO A 318 -3.49 7.52 12.15
N LEU A 319 -3.33 6.71 11.09
CA LEU A 319 -4.09 5.50 10.81
C LEU A 319 -3.17 4.37 10.36
N LEU A 320 -3.65 3.12 10.50
CA LEU A 320 -3.00 1.96 9.93
C LEU A 320 -3.03 2.03 8.41
N GLY A 321 -1.85 2.07 7.79
CA GLY A 321 -1.70 1.99 6.35
C GLY A 321 -2.02 0.60 5.81
N ARG A 322 -2.65 0.53 4.64
CA ARG A 322 -3.13 -0.73 4.02
C ARG A 322 -2.80 -0.84 2.54
N PHE A 323 -2.79 0.29 1.82
CA PHE A 323 -2.69 0.35 0.37
C PHE A 323 -1.35 0.90 -0.09
N GLY A 324 -0.98 0.58 -1.34
CA GLY A 324 0.36 0.80 -1.85
C GLY A 324 1.36 -0.28 -1.43
N TYR A 325 2.51 -0.31 -2.09
CA TYR A 325 3.54 -1.35 -1.87
C TYR A 325 4.24 -1.27 -0.52
N LYS A 326 4.25 -0.09 0.11
CA LYS A 326 4.76 0.14 1.47
C LYS A 326 3.64 0.57 2.43
N ALA A 327 2.38 0.19 2.13
CA ALA A 327 1.20 0.53 2.93
C ALA A 327 1.09 2.05 3.23
N GLY A 328 1.40 2.89 2.25
CA GLY A 328 1.45 4.35 2.39
C GLY A 328 0.10 5.05 2.47
N ALA A 329 -1.02 4.37 2.19
CA ALA A 329 -2.37 4.95 2.28
C ALA A 329 -3.29 4.13 3.18
N PRO A 330 -4.11 4.79 4.03
CA PRO A 330 -4.97 4.09 5.00
C PRO A 330 -6.31 3.67 4.40
N THR A 331 -6.85 4.41 3.41
CA THR A 331 -8.17 4.19 2.81
C THR A 331 -8.08 4.15 1.28
N ILE A 332 -9.08 3.50 0.66
CA ILE A 332 -9.22 3.49 -0.82
C ILE A 332 -9.48 4.91 -1.33
N ARG A 333 -10.26 5.71 -0.58
CA ARG A 333 -10.62 7.07 -0.97
C ARG A 333 -9.39 7.98 -1.00
N GLU A 334 -8.54 7.91 0.02
CA GLU A 334 -7.30 8.69 0.09
C GLU A 334 -6.28 8.21 -0.95
N GLN A 335 -6.15 6.88 -1.15
CA GLN A 335 -5.33 6.32 -2.24
C GLN A 335 -5.81 6.78 -3.63
N SER A 336 -7.13 6.81 -3.87
CA SER A 336 -7.69 7.28 -5.14
C SER A 336 -7.44 8.78 -5.35
N ALA A 337 -7.60 9.59 -4.30
CA ALA A 337 -7.31 11.01 -4.35
C ALA A 337 -5.81 11.28 -4.62
N ALA A 338 -4.92 10.51 -3.98
CA ALA A 338 -3.48 10.61 -4.22
C ALA A 338 -3.10 10.23 -5.65
N ALA A 339 -3.77 9.21 -6.25
CA ALA A 339 -3.56 8.83 -7.64
C ALA A 339 -4.09 9.89 -8.63
N PHE A 340 -5.23 10.54 -8.34
CA PHE A 340 -5.68 11.68 -9.14
C PHE A 340 -4.66 12.82 -9.13
N SER A 341 -4.11 13.15 -7.97
CA SER A 341 -3.13 14.21 -7.83
C SER A 341 -1.75 13.82 -8.40
N GLY A 342 -1.20 12.68 -8.00
CA GLY A 342 0.15 12.27 -8.37
C GLY A 342 0.27 11.69 -9.78
N ASP A 343 -0.70 10.86 -10.24
CA ASP A 343 -0.57 10.14 -11.50
C ASP A 343 -1.21 10.88 -12.69
N ILE A 344 -2.29 11.65 -12.42
CA ILE A 344 -3.06 12.39 -13.44
C ILE A 344 -2.80 13.90 -13.36
N GLY A 345 -2.33 14.38 -12.21
CA GLY A 345 -1.99 15.78 -11.97
C GLY A 345 -3.19 16.70 -11.76
N ILE A 346 -4.31 16.19 -11.21
CA ILE A 346 -5.55 16.94 -11.02
C ILE A 346 -5.91 17.11 -9.54
N SER A 347 -6.59 18.22 -9.23
CA SER A 347 -7.05 18.52 -7.88
C SER A 347 -8.22 17.64 -7.44
N THR A 348 -8.25 17.35 -6.13
CA THR A 348 -9.31 16.61 -5.44
C THR A 348 -9.69 17.31 -4.14
N PRO A 349 -10.81 16.95 -3.49
CA PRO A 349 -11.15 17.50 -2.17
C PRO A 349 -10.12 17.23 -1.07
N ILE A 350 -9.23 16.24 -1.24
CA ILE A 350 -8.18 15.88 -0.28
C ILE A 350 -6.84 16.54 -0.67
N PHE A 351 -6.52 16.58 -1.97
CA PHE A 351 -5.32 17.18 -2.51
C PHE A 351 -5.75 18.27 -3.51
N GLY A 352 -5.72 19.54 -3.09
CA GLY A 352 -6.39 20.65 -3.80
C GLY A 352 -5.56 21.31 -4.89
N ASP A 353 -4.30 20.93 -5.08
CA ASP A 353 -3.42 21.57 -6.06
C ASP A 353 -3.75 21.08 -7.49
N PRO A 354 -4.04 22.01 -8.45
CA PRO A 354 -4.43 21.64 -9.81
C PRO A 354 -3.23 21.38 -10.74
N TRP A 355 -2.04 21.37 -10.21
CA TRP A 355 -0.77 21.07 -10.93
C TRP A 355 -0.10 19.79 -10.45
N GLY A 356 -0.83 18.94 -9.68
CA GLY A 356 -0.31 17.67 -9.18
C GLY A 356 0.91 17.84 -8.27
N ASP A 357 2.00 17.15 -8.58
CA ASP A 357 3.24 17.13 -7.80
C ASP A 357 4.27 18.21 -8.23
N CYS A 358 3.91 19.11 -9.16
CA CYS A 358 4.82 20.13 -9.66
C CYS A 358 5.33 21.04 -8.56
N THR A 359 6.65 21.15 -8.45
CA THR A 359 7.33 21.94 -7.44
C THR A 359 7.40 23.44 -7.78
N GLU A 360 7.90 24.27 -6.86
CA GLU A 360 8.15 25.69 -7.14
C GLU A 360 9.23 25.92 -8.20
N ALA A 361 10.13 24.97 -8.41
CA ALA A 361 11.14 25.02 -9.46
C ALA A 361 10.54 24.88 -10.86
N GLU A 362 9.40 24.21 -10.97
CA GLU A 362 8.68 23.93 -12.22
C GLU A 362 7.65 25.02 -12.54
N THR A 363 8.12 26.26 -12.62
CA THR A 363 7.27 27.44 -12.78
C THR A 363 6.35 27.38 -14.00
N ALA A 364 6.78 26.76 -15.10
CA ALA A 364 5.96 26.58 -16.31
C ALA A 364 4.79 25.62 -16.04
N CYS A 365 5.01 24.55 -15.27
CA CYS A 365 3.97 23.65 -14.84
C CYS A 365 2.95 24.37 -13.94
N ARG A 366 3.41 25.00 -12.86
CA ARG A 366 2.52 25.69 -11.90
C ARG A 366 1.75 26.87 -12.48
N SER A 367 2.19 27.44 -13.58
CA SER A 367 1.49 28.52 -14.28
C SER A 367 0.65 28.06 -15.48
N ALA A 368 0.61 26.75 -15.75
CA ALA A 368 -0.17 26.21 -16.86
C ALA A 368 -1.69 26.33 -16.59
N PRO A 369 -2.51 26.41 -17.64
CA PRO A 369 -3.97 26.35 -17.47
C PRO A 369 -4.40 25.04 -16.80
N HIS A 370 -5.35 25.13 -15.87
CA HIS A 370 -5.95 24.01 -15.14
C HIS A 370 -7.48 24.03 -15.26
N GLY A 371 -8.13 22.94 -14.86
CA GLY A 371 -9.57 22.74 -15.05
C GLY A 371 -10.41 22.94 -13.78
N ASP A 372 -9.81 23.37 -12.66
CA ASP A 372 -10.47 23.56 -11.37
C ASP A 372 -11.42 24.77 -11.28
N GLY A 373 -11.85 25.28 -12.44
CA GLY A 373 -12.62 26.49 -12.61
C GLY A 373 -13.71 26.74 -11.56
N ASP A 374 -14.16 27.98 -11.49
CA ASP A 374 -15.01 28.62 -10.44
C ASP A 374 -16.25 27.84 -9.98
N ALA A 375 -16.71 26.84 -10.74
CA ALA A 375 -17.98 26.16 -10.47
C ALA A 375 -17.88 24.95 -9.55
N ARG A 376 -16.70 24.30 -9.43
CA ARG A 376 -16.51 23.04 -8.70
C ARG A 376 -15.45 23.09 -7.60
N GLY A 377 -14.54 24.06 -7.67
CA GLY A 377 -13.41 24.21 -6.74
C GLY A 377 -12.28 23.18 -6.89
N THR A 378 -12.53 22.06 -7.60
CA THR A 378 -11.55 21.02 -7.93
C THR A 378 -11.95 20.34 -9.25
N GLU A 379 -10.98 19.76 -9.98
CA GLU A 379 -11.23 19.05 -11.24
C GLU A 379 -12.10 17.82 -11.05
N ILE A 380 -11.88 17.08 -9.96
CA ILE A 380 -12.81 16.05 -9.50
C ILE A 380 -13.42 16.48 -8.18
N ASP A 381 -14.74 16.52 -8.10
CA ASP A 381 -15.47 16.88 -6.88
C ASP A 381 -15.63 15.68 -5.93
N SER A 382 -16.24 15.94 -4.76
CA SER A 382 -16.48 14.88 -3.75
C SER A 382 -17.34 13.74 -4.26
N GLU A 383 -18.33 14.00 -5.11
CA GLU A 383 -19.21 12.98 -5.67
C GLU A 383 -18.45 12.08 -6.65
N GLY A 384 -17.66 12.67 -7.54
CA GLY A 384 -16.81 11.94 -8.48
C GLY A 384 -15.77 11.08 -7.79
N LEU A 385 -15.10 11.63 -6.76
CA LEU A 385 -14.14 10.88 -5.95
C LEU A 385 -14.81 9.71 -5.21
N GLU A 386 -16.02 9.91 -4.64
CA GLU A 386 -16.76 8.84 -3.97
C GLU A 386 -17.19 7.75 -4.95
N LEU A 387 -17.63 8.09 -6.16
CA LEU A 387 -18.00 7.11 -7.19
C LEU A 387 -16.80 6.25 -7.64
N VAL A 388 -15.62 6.85 -7.81
CA VAL A 388 -14.40 6.09 -8.12
C VAL A 388 -13.99 5.22 -6.93
N THR A 389 -14.10 5.73 -5.71
CA THR A 389 -13.87 4.99 -4.47
C THR A 389 -14.83 3.81 -4.37
N PHE A 390 -16.11 4.02 -4.63
CA PHE A 390 -17.12 2.97 -4.62
C PHE A 390 -16.85 1.89 -5.67
N TYR A 391 -16.46 2.29 -6.89
CA TYR A 391 -16.03 1.36 -7.93
C TYR A 391 -14.85 0.49 -7.45
N SER A 392 -13.78 1.13 -6.99
CA SER A 392 -12.57 0.45 -6.53
C SER A 392 -12.83 -0.48 -5.33
N ARG A 393 -13.71 -0.06 -4.41
CA ARG A 393 -14.13 -0.85 -3.24
C ARG A 393 -14.91 -2.11 -3.63
N ASN A 394 -15.68 -2.05 -4.70
CA ASN A 394 -16.60 -3.10 -5.13
C ASN A 394 -16.09 -3.95 -6.30
N LEU A 395 -14.82 -3.83 -6.70
CA LEU A 395 -14.21 -4.77 -7.63
C LEU A 395 -14.08 -6.14 -6.96
N ALA A 396 -14.77 -7.12 -7.53
CA ALA A 396 -14.89 -8.45 -6.97
C ALA A 396 -13.62 -9.28 -7.07
N VAL A 397 -13.44 -10.19 -6.13
CA VAL A 397 -12.44 -11.25 -6.23
C VAL A 397 -13.07 -12.44 -6.99
N PRO A 398 -12.44 -12.93 -8.09
CA PRO A 398 -12.90 -14.12 -8.80
C PRO A 398 -12.81 -15.38 -7.93
N GLU A 399 -13.69 -16.36 -8.17
CA GLU A 399 -13.60 -17.66 -7.53
C GLU A 399 -12.28 -18.36 -7.87
N ARG A 400 -11.76 -19.12 -6.89
CA ARG A 400 -10.57 -19.95 -7.08
C ARG A 400 -10.83 -21.09 -8.03
N ARG A 401 -9.81 -21.43 -8.80
CA ARG A 401 -9.86 -22.47 -9.81
C ARG A 401 -9.34 -23.80 -9.25
N GLN A 402 -9.98 -24.91 -9.61
CA GLN A 402 -9.50 -26.28 -9.39
C GLN A 402 -9.08 -26.60 -7.93
N VAL A 403 -9.74 -25.99 -6.93
CA VAL A 403 -9.35 -26.07 -5.51
C VAL A 403 -9.19 -27.50 -4.97
N GLY A 404 -9.86 -28.50 -5.56
CA GLY A 404 -9.79 -29.92 -5.18
C GLY A 404 -8.89 -30.76 -6.07
N ALA A 405 -8.18 -30.19 -7.05
CA ALA A 405 -7.25 -30.94 -7.88
C ALA A 405 -6.05 -31.44 -7.05
N PRO A 406 -5.56 -32.67 -7.26
CA PRO A 406 -4.46 -33.23 -6.47
C PRO A 406 -3.21 -32.34 -6.43
N ASP A 407 -2.80 -31.76 -7.56
CA ASP A 407 -1.62 -30.89 -7.65
C ASP A 407 -1.85 -29.56 -6.92
N VAL A 408 -3.07 -29.00 -6.95
CA VAL A 408 -3.42 -27.80 -6.18
C VAL A 408 -3.39 -28.08 -4.68
N LEU A 409 -3.90 -29.22 -4.23
CA LEU A 409 -3.85 -29.63 -2.82
C LEU A 409 -2.41 -29.89 -2.36
N ARG A 410 -1.59 -30.58 -3.18
CA ARG A 410 -0.15 -30.76 -2.88
C ARG A 410 0.58 -29.42 -2.83
N GLY A 411 0.34 -28.53 -3.79
CA GLY A 411 0.93 -27.19 -3.80
C GLY A 411 0.51 -26.34 -2.59
N LYS A 412 -0.75 -26.46 -2.14
CA LYS A 412 -1.22 -25.86 -0.88
C LYS A 412 -0.41 -26.38 0.31
N GLN A 413 -0.20 -27.69 0.39
CA GLN A 413 0.59 -28.30 1.44
C GLN A 413 2.04 -27.78 1.42
N VAL A 414 2.66 -27.71 0.24
CA VAL A 414 4.03 -27.15 0.06
C VAL A 414 4.09 -25.69 0.49
N PHE A 415 3.07 -24.88 0.18
CA PHE A 415 2.97 -23.47 0.59
C PHE A 415 3.00 -23.31 2.12
N TYR A 416 2.33 -24.21 2.84
CA TYR A 416 2.36 -24.24 4.31
C TYR A 416 3.69 -24.81 4.84
N GLU A 417 4.22 -25.90 4.25
CA GLU A 417 5.51 -26.51 4.62
C GLU A 417 6.68 -25.54 4.44
N ALA A 418 6.63 -24.69 3.41
CA ALA A 418 7.62 -23.64 3.14
C ALA A 418 7.46 -22.40 4.03
N ASN A 419 6.52 -22.39 4.98
CA ASN A 419 6.19 -21.27 5.87
C ASN A 419 5.78 -19.96 5.13
N CYS A 420 5.26 -20.05 3.90
CA CYS A 420 4.77 -18.86 3.19
C CYS A 420 3.61 -18.19 3.93
N THR A 421 2.87 -18.96 4.76
CA THR A 421 1.75 -18.48 5.56
C THR A 421 2.15 -17.60 6.74
N ALA A 422 3.41 -17.46 7.08
CA ALA A 422 3.86 -16.55 8.11
C ALA A 422 3.57 -15.07 7.77
N CYS A 423 3.74 -14.70 6.48
CA CYS A 423 3.40 -13.37 5.95
C CYS A 423 2.10 -13.42 5.14
N HIS A 424 1.93 -14.43 4.28
CA HIS A 424 0.73 -14.61 3.46
C HIS A 424 -0.38 -15.30 4.26
N ILE A 425 -0.88 -14.63 5.32
CA ILE A 425 -1.99 -15.09 6.17
C ILE A 425 -3.19 -15.44 5.30
N PRO A 426 -3.66 -16.70 5.31
CA PRO A 426 -4.66 -17.13 4.34
C PRO A 426 -6.03 -16.48 4.53
N LYS A 427 -6.47 -16.26 5.79
CA LYS A 427 -7.88 -15.99 6.09
C LYS A 427 -8.08 -14.85 7.06
N PHE A 428 -9.09 -14.00 6.77
CA PHE A 428 -9.66 -13.03 7.71
C PHE A 428 -11.19 -13.07 7.68
N VAL A 429 -11.80 -12.46 8.70
CA VAL A 429 -13.23 -12.12 8.68
C VAL A 429 -13.34 -10.60 8.78
N THR A 430 -13.96 -9.99 7.78
CA THR A 430 -14.16 -8.52 7.73
C THR A 430 -15.03 -8.03 8.88
N ALA A 431 -14.95 -6.74 9.20
CA ALA A 431 -15.82 -6.11 10.19
C ALA A 431 -17.29 -6.23 9.79
N ARG A 432 -18.18 -6.17 10.78
CA ARG A 432 -19.62 -6.00 10.51
C ARG A 432 -19.86 -4.51 10.27
N LEU A 433 -20.13 -4.14 9.02
CA LEU A 433 -20.34 -2.77 8.56
C LEU A 433 -21.83 -2.49 8.41
N LYS A 434 -22.27 -1.26 8.74
CA LYS A 434 -23.67 -0.85 8.63
C LYS A 434 -23.99 -0.29 7.24
N ASP A 435 -23.04 0.41 6.63
CA ASP A 435 -23.19 1.18 5.39
C ASP A 435 -22.52 0.53 4.15
N GLN A 436 -21.73 -0.53 4.36
CA GLN A 436 -21.04 -1.27 3.30
C GLN A 436 -21.43 -2.75 3.32
N PRO A 437 -22.65 -3.09 2.88
CA PRO A 437 -23.18 -4.47 2.99
C PRO A 437 -22.38 -5.48 2.19
N GLU A 438 -21.75 -5.08 1.07
CA GLU A 438 -20.97 -5.95 0.20
C GLU A 438 -19.73 -6.50 0.92
N GLN A 439 -19.09 -5.69 1.77
CA GLN A 439 -17.87 -6.04 2.51
C GLN A 439 -18.18 -6.55 3.92
N SER A 440 -19.42 -6.42 4.39
CA SER A 440 -19.79 -6.66 5.79
C SER A 440 -19.75 -8.15 6.16
N PHE A 441 -18.93 -8.49 7.16
CA PHE A 441 -18.87 -9.81 7.82
C PHE A 441 -18.61 -10.98 6.86
N GLN A 442 -17.63 -10.85 5.97
CA GLN A 442 -17.22 -11.84 5.00
C GLN A 442 -16.03 -12.66 5.52
N LEU A 443 -16.05 -13.99 5.35
CA LEU A 443 -14.85 -14.82 5.45
C LEU A 443 -14.11 -14.73 4.12
N ILE A 444 -12.87 -14.24 4.14
CA ILE A 444 -12.07 -13.96 2.95
C ILE A 444 -10.73 -14.69 2.98
N TRP A 445 -10.15 -14.96 1.79
CA TRP A 445 -8.83 -15.59 1.60
C TRP A 445 -7.88 -14.68 0.82
N PRO A 446 -7.38 -13.58 1.42
CA PRO A 446 -6.51 -12.64 0.73
C PRO A 446 -5.07 -13.11 0.61
N TYR A 447 -4.60 -14.01 1.47
CA TYR A 447 -3.20 -14.43 1.57
C TYR A 447 -2.25 -13.24 1.76
N THR A 448 -2.46 -12.47 2.79
CA THR A 448 -1.67 -11.31 3.22
C THR A 448 -1.98 -10.98 4.67
N ASP A 449 -1.01 -10.50 5.41
CA ASP A 449 -1.20 -9.88 6.73
C ASP A 449 -1.32 -8.35 6.66
N LEU A 450 -1.03 -7.73 5.50
CA LEU A 450 -0.94 -6.29 5.27
C LEU A 450 0.18 -5.59 6.07
N LEU A 451 1.13 -6.34 6.60
CA LEU A 451 2.28 -5.82 7.35
C LEU A 451 3.49 -5.62 6.43
N LEU A 452 4.48 -4.87 6.92
CA LEU A 452 5.77 -4.66 6.28
C LEU A 452 6.74 -5.75 6.73
N HIS A 453 7.48 -6.31 5.78
CA HIS A 453 8.54 -7.28 6.02
C HIS A 453 9.81 -6.90 5.28
N ASP A 454 10.96 -7.13 5.89
CA ASP A 454 12.26 -6.98 5.24
C ASP A 454 12.47 -8.10 4.22
N MET A 455 12.50 -7.73 2.95
CA MET A 455 12.67 -8.65 1.83
C MET A 455 14.12 -8.74 1.34
N GLY A 456 15.05 -8.19 2.11
CA GLY A 456 16.49 -8.23 1.84
C GLY A 456 16.94 -7.34 0.69
N GLU A 457 18.24 -7.30 0.48
CA GLU A 457 18.92 -6.49 -0.54
C GLU A 457 18.42 -6.77 -1.97
N GLY A 458 17.98 -8.00 -2.26
CA GLY A 458 17.54 -8.40 -3.59
C GLY A 458 16.31 -7.62 -4.08
N LEU A 459 15.41 -7.25 -3.18
CA LEU A 459 14.19 -6.50 -3.46
C LEU A 459 14.24 -5.05 -2.96
N ALA A 460 15.35 -4.60 -2.36
CA ALA A 460 15.49 -3.25 -1.85
C ALA A 460 15.37 -2.20 -2.96
N ASP A 461 14.63 -1.12 -2.69
CA ASP A 461 14.65 0.13 -3.46
C ASP A 461 15.50 1.21 -2.80
N ASN A 462 15.98 0.96 -1.58
CA ASN A 462 16.75 1.86 -0.72
C ASN A 462 16.06 3.20 -0.44
N ARG A 463 14.74 3.31 -0.70
CA ARG A 463 13.91 4.49 -0.43
C ARG A 463 12.97 4.23 0.75
N PRO A 464 13.24 4.80 1.93
CA PRO A 464 12.30 4.75 3.05
C PRO A 464 10.98 5.48 2.72
N GLU A 465 9.88 4.97 3.29
CA GLU A 465 8.55 5.60 3.17
C GLU A 465 7.80 5.44 4.50
N GLY A 466 7.66 6.53 5.26
CA GLY A 466 7.13 6.46 6.62
C GLY A 466 8.01 5.57 7.51
N ARG A 467 7.42 4.51 8.07
CA ARG A 467 8.14 3.53 8.89
C ARG A 467 8.83 2.45 8.08
N ALA A 468 8.47 2.28 6.82
CA ALA A 468 9.10 1.31 5.96
C ALA A 468 10.52 1.75 5.60
N THR A 469 11.48 0.86 5.78
CA THR A 469 12.85 1.01 5.28
C THR A 469 12.91 0.84 3.76
N GLY A 470 14.10 0.99 3.18
CA GLY A 470 14.32 0.70 1.75
C GLY A 470 14.23 -0.79 1.39
N GLN A 471 14.22 -1.69 2.36
CA GLN A 471 14.13 -3.14 2.17
C GLN A 471 12.75 -3.70 2.48
N GLU A 472 11.91 -2.93 3.18
CA GLU A 472 10.60 -3.39 3.63
C GLU A 472 9.49 -3.14 2.62
N TRP A 473 8.64 -4.16 2.48
CA TRP A 473 7.49 -4.17 1.59
C TRP A 473 6.27 -4.76 2.29
N ARG A 474 5.08 -4.22 1.98
CA ARG A 474 3.82 -4.79 2.46
C ARG A 474 3.56 -6.12 1.75
N THR A 475 3.22 -7.16 2.52
CA THR A 475 2.78 -8.44 1.96
C THR A 475 1.63 -8.25 0.98
N ALA A 476 1.86 -8.57 -0.29
CA ALA A 476 0.85 -8.44 -1.33
C ALA A 476 -0.24 -9.51 -1.18
N PRO A 477 -1.55 -9.18 -1.37
CA PRO A 477 -2.59 -10.19 -1.46
C PRO A 477 -2.37 -11.05 -2.70
N LEU A 478 -2.57 -12.38 -2.57
CA LEU A 478 -2.32 -13.33 -3.65
C LEU A 478 -3.58 -13.75 -4.42
N TRP A 479 -4.78 -13.39 -3.96
CA TRP A 479 -6.01 -13.69 -4.70
C TRP A 479 -5.98 -13.12 -6.11
N GLY A 480 -6.40 -13.92 -7.10
CA GLY A 480 -6.38 -13.55 -8.51
C GLY A 480 -4.99 -13.50 -9.16
N ILE A 481 -3.88 -13.76 -8.42
CA ILE A 481 -2.52 -13.61 -8.95
C ILE A 481 -2.27 -14.50 -10.19
N GLY A 482 -2.87 -15.70 -10.23
CA GLY A 482 -2.77 -16.59 -11.36
C GLY A 482 -3.55 -16.14 -12.61
N LEU A 483 -4.38 -15.09 -12.50
CA LEU A 483 -5.11 -14.50 -13.64
C LEU A 483 -4.40 -13.26 -14.21
N ALA A 484 -3.31 -12.80 -13.62
CA ALA A 484 -2.63 -11.57 -14.02
C ALA A 484 -2.33 -11.51 -15.52
N ARG A 485 -1.74 -12.58 -16.08
CA ARG A 485 -1.44 -12.67 -17.52
C ARG A 485 -2.69 -12.66 -18.40
N GLN A 486 -3.76 -13.34 -17.97
CA GLN A 486 -5.03 -13.38 -18.70
C GLN A 486 -5.66 -11.99 -18.79
N VAL A 487 -5.60 -11.21 -17.70
CA VAL A 487 -6.23 -9.89 -17.60
C VAL A 487 -5.38 -8.81 -18.27
N SER A 488 -4.10 -8.73 -17.95
CA SER A 488 -3.23 -7.63 -18.40
C SER A 488 -2.43 -7.95 -19.67
N GLY A 489 -2.47 -9.20 -20.16
CA GLY A 489 -1.71 -9.65 -21.32
C GLY A 489 -0.24 -9.97 -21.03
N ASN A 490 0.27 -9.60 -19.87
CA ASN A 490 1.64 -9.81 -19.42
C ASN A 490 1.69 -10.40 -17.99
N SER A 491 2.89 -10.82 -17.57
CA SER A 491 3.14 -11.33 -16.23
C SER A 491 4.35 -10.59 -15.62
N SER A 492 4.09 -9.44 -15.05
CA SER A 492 5.07 -8.64 -14.33
C SER A 492 4.72 -8.66 -12.84
N TYR A 493 5.45 -9.46 -12.05
CA TYR A 493 5.21 -9.64 -10.62
C TYR A 493 6.19 -8.81 -9.78
N LEU A 494 5.95 -8.75 -8.47
CA LEU A 494 6.61 -7.91 -7.49
C LEU A 494 6.27 -6.41 -7.66
N HIS A 495 6.88 -5.54 -6.85
CA HIS A 495 6.60 -4.10 -6.83
C HIS A 495 7.04 -3.38 -8.11
N ASP A 496 8.09 -3.87 -8.73
CA ASP A 496 8.74 -3.27 -9.90
C ASP A 496 8.61 -4.12 -11.17
N GLY A 497 7.87 -5.22 -11.13
CA GLY A 497 7.60 -6.05 -12.28
C GLY A 497 8.77 -6.92 -12.77
N ARG A 498 9.86 -7.02 -12.01
CA ARG A 498 11.06 -7.77 -12.43
C ARG A 498 10.83 -9.26 -12.65
N ALA A 499 9.92 -9.89 -11.92
CA ALA A 499 9.64 -11.31 -12.03
C ALA A 499 8.65 -11.60 -13.18
N ARG A 500 9.02 -12.50 -14.09
CA ARG A 500 8.25 -12.89 -15.28
C ARG A 500 7.33 -14.08 -15.04
N SER A 501 7.48 -14.74 -13.89
CA SER A 501 6.65 -15.87 -13.47
C SER A 501 6.46 -15.88 -11.96
N LEU A 502 5.49 -16.66 -11.48
CA LEU A 502 5.27 -16.85 -10.05
C LEU A 502 6.47 -17.52 -9.38
N LEU A 503 7.15 -18.44 -10.06
CA LEU A 503 8.39 -19.04 -9.54
C LEU A 503 9.50 -18.00 -9.40
N GLU A 504 9.72 -17.15 -10.41
CA GLU A 504 10.70 -16.06 -10.29
C GLU A 504 10.36 -15.11 -9.14
N ALA A 505 9.06 -14.81 -8.92
CA ALA A 505 8.65 -14.00 -7.78
C ALA A 505 9.03 -14.66 -6.44
N VAL A 506 8.80 -15.95 -6.27
CA VAL A 506 9.23 -16.71 -5.08
C VAL A 506 10.76 -16.70 -4.93
N LEU A 507 11.50 -16.90 -6.02
CA LEU A 507 12.97 -16.95 -5.99
C LEU A 507 13.62 -15.59 -5.69
N TRP A 508 12.89 -14.48 -5.85
CA TRP A 508 13.34 -13.14 -5.43
C TRP A 508 13.15 -12.85 -3.93
N HIS A 509 12.40 -13.68 -3.21
CA HIS A 509 12.21 -13.50 -1.77
C HIS A 509 13.55 -13.64 -1.03
N GLY A 510 13.83 -12.72 -0.11
CA GLY A 510 15.03 -12.67 0.72
C GLY A 510 14.70 -12.13 2.11
N GLY A 511 15.69 -11.71 2.88
CA GLY A 511 15.47 -11.19 4.24
C GLY A 511 14.67 -12.15 5.10
N GLU A 512 13.55 -11.72 5.67
CA GLU A 512 12.65 -12.54 6.48
C GLU A 512 12.11 -13.77 5.72
N ALA A 513 11.95 -13.67 4.40
CA ALA A 513 11.44 -14.76 3.56
C ALA A 513 12.55 -15.68 2.99
N GLN A 514 13.83 -15.47 3.36
CA GLN A 514 14.96 -16.24 2.82
C GLN A 514 14.81 -17.75 3.09
N ALA A 515 14.37 -18.13 4.27
CA ALA A 515 14.19 -19.54 4.63
C ALA A 515 13.11 -20.23 3.77
N ALA A 516 12.00 -19.52 3.49
CA ALA A 516 10.93 -20.01 2.62
C ALA A 516 11.42 -20.19 1.17
N ARG A 517 12.17 -19.22 0.64
CA ARG A 517 12.84 -19.32 -0.67
C ARG A 517 13.78 -20.53 -0.75
N ASP A 518 14.65 -20.68 0.23
CA ASP A 518 15.66 -21.76 0.24
C ASP A 518 14.99 -23.13 0.35
N HIS A 519 13.88 -23.24 1.09
CA HIS A 519 13.04 -24.43 1.08
C HIS A 519 12.56 -24.75 -0.35
N VAL A 520 11.99 -23.78 -1.07
CA VAL A 520 11.51 -23.97 -2.46
C VAL A 520 12.63 -24.34 -3.43
N VAL A 521 13.81 -23.74 -3.29
CA VAL A 521 15.02 -24.09 -4.06
C VAL A 521 15.41 -25.56 -3.83
N GLY A 522 15.27 -26.05 -2.60
CA GLY A 522 15.57 -27.43 -2.19
C GLY A 522 14.51 -28.48 -2.55
N LEU A 523 13.32 -28.09 -3.00
CA LEU A 523 12.23 -29.01 -3.31
C LEU A 523 12.54 -29.88 -4.54
N PRO A 524 11.97 -31.10 -4.62
CA PRO A 524 11.88 -31.85 -5.87
C PRO A 524 11.12 -31.06 -6.95
N PRO A 525 11.46 -31.23 -8.24
CA PRO A 525 10.78 -30.51 -9.34
C PRO A 525 9.24 -30.61 -9.32
N GLU A 526 8.70 -31.80 -8.99
CA GLU A 526 7.25 -32.05 -8.91
C GLU A 526 6.58 -31.25 -7.81
N ASP A 527 7.17 -31.09 -6.63
CA ASP A 527 6.63 -30.29 -5.54
C ASP A 527 6.70 -28.79 -5.84
N ARG A 528 7.77 -28.35 -6.48
CA ARG A 528 7.92 -26.98 -6.96
C ARG A 528 6.88 -26.63 -8.04
N ALA A 529 6.62 -27.55 -8.97
CA ALA A 529 5.56 -27.42 -9.97
C ALA A 529 4.16 -27.38 -9.32
N ALA A 530 3.92 -28.22 -8.31
CA ALA A 530 2.67 -28.21 -7.54
C ALA A 530 2.46 -26.87 -6.82
N LEU A 531 3.50 -26.28 -6.21
CA LEU A 531 3.44 -24.95 -5.60
C LEU A 531 3.02 -23.88 -6.63
N VAL A 532 3.64 -23.88 -7.81
CA VAL A 532 3.26 -22.94 -8.89
C VAL A 532 1.81 -23.16 -9.31
N THR A 533 1.37 -24.40 -9.49
CA THR A 533 -0.02 -24.76 -9.82
C THR A 533 -1.00 -24.25 -8.76
N TYR A 534 -0.62 -24.34 -7.49
CA TYR A 534 -1.42 -23.77 -6.39
C TYR A 534 -1.53 -22.25 -6.49
N LEU A 535 -0.42 -21.53 -6.68
CA LEU A 535 -0.41 -20.07 -6.84
C LEU A 535 -1.21 -19.64 -8.08
N GLU A 536 -1.13 -20.38 -9.18
CA GLU A 536 -1.93 -20.16 -10.38
C GLU A 536 -3.43 -20.39 -10.13
N SER A 537 -3.80 -21.21 -9.15
CA SER A 537 -5.21 -21.47 -8.80
C SER A 537 -5.83 -20.32 -8.00
N LEU A 538 -5.01 -19.48 -7.36
CA LEU A 538 -5.45 -18.30 -6.61
C LEU A 538 -5.86 -17.16 -7.55
#